data_24e8b6b5fcf60d3e7e7cb5d232491a60
#
_entry.id   24e8b6b5fcf60d3e7e7cb5d232491a60
#
_cell.length_a   1.000
_cell.length_b   1.000
_cell.length_c   1.000
_cell.angle_alpha   90.00
_cell.angle_beta   90.00
_cell.angle_gamma   90.00
#
_symmetry.space_group_name_H-M   'P 1'
#
loop_
_entity.id
_entity.type
_entity.pdbx_description
1 polymer ?
#
loop_
_entity_poly.entity_id
_entity_poly.type
_entity_poly.pdbx_seq_one_letter_code
_entity_poly.pdbx_strand_id
1 'polypeptide(L)'
;MQANALTCEPASQMLSLLNGCLTTQAIHVAARLGIADELRDGTRRIGDLSVALDAQPDALDRLMRMLASIGVLSAGEGGTYQLTPLGETLRTDHPNSVRDWALYVGASAPWNAWGHLYESVKTGTPGFVLAHGIPTYDFLESHPELAACFNRWMTKQSAQQNSAILDAYDFSKFQVVADIGGGQGSTLAAVLERYPSLRGILFDRPSVVAEPAALDASGVRARCAVVGGDMLDALPPDADLYMIKRVLMLCADGEAVRVLKNCVAHVRSGGTVLVVEMVMPPVGEPGPATTFDILMLLANKGGRIRTESEFRELFAEAGLKLDRAIPTRSPNVLLEGTLA
;
A
#
# COMPACT_ATOMS: atom_id res chain seq x y z
N MET A 1 6.99 11.71 -43.64
CA MET A 1 7.94 12.28 -42.66
C MET A 1 7.93 11.33 -41.46
N GLN A 2 8.94 10.47 -41.37
CA GLN A 2 9.12 9.55 -40.23
C GLN A 2 9.56 10.40 -39.03
N ALA A 3 8.78 10.34 -37.93
CA ALA A 3 9.18 10.91 -36.66
C ALA A 3 10.41 10.14 -36.18
N ASN A 4 11.55 10.80 -36.16
CA ASN A 4 12.76 10.33 -35.49
C ASN A 4 12.41 10.07 -34.01
N ALA A 5 12.25 8.82 -33.62
CA ALA A 5 12.37 8.42 -32.24
C ALA A 5 13.80 8.73 -31.82
N LEU A 6 14.01 9.82 -31.10
CA LEU A 6 15.25 10.12 -30.41
C LEU A 6 15.50 8.95 -29.46
N THR A 7 16.34 8.02 -29.86
CA THR A 7 16.91 7.01 -28.97
C THR A 7 17.73 7.77 -27.92
N CYS A 8 17.14 7.96 -26.73
CA CYS A 8 17.86 8.60 -25.63
C CYS A 8 19.10 7.76 -25.36
N GLU A 9 20.30 8.38 -25.38
CA GLU A 9 21.52 7.64 -25.07
C GLU A 9 21.41 6.94 -23.71
N PRO A 10 21.96 5.73 -23.54
CA PRO A 10 21.85 4.97 -22.29
C PRO A 10 22.28 5.78 -21.03
N ALA A 11 23.29 6.65 -21.17
CA ALA A 11 23.72 7.54 -20.09
C ALA A 11 22.63 8.56 -19.70
N SER A 12 21.91 9.13 -20.68
CA SER A 12 20.81 10.06 -20.41
C SER A 12 19.63 9.37 -19.73
N GLN A 13 19.33 8.12 -20.10
CA GLN A 13 18.32 7.32 -19.43
C GLN A 13 18.72 7.04 -17.97
N MET A 14 19.96 6.65 -17.73
CA MET A 14 20.48 6.42 -16.37
C MET A 14 20.42 7.69 -15.52
N LEU A 15 20.80 8.85 -16.07
CA LEU A 15 20.68 10.14 -15.37
C LEU A 15 19.22 10.46 -15.01
N SER A 16 18.28 10.17 -15.91
CA SER A 16 16.84 10.36 -15.61
C SER A 16 16.38 9.48 -14.43
N LEU A 17 16.80 8.22 -14.39
CA LEU A 17 16.50 7.31 -13.28
C LEU A 17 17.12 7.79 -11.96
N LEU A 18 18.39 8.22 -11.98
CA LEU A 18 19.07 8.75 -10.81
C LEU A 18 18.38 10.02 -10.24
N ASN A 19 17.79 10.84 -11.09
CA ASN A 19 17.05 12.04 -10.70
C ASN A 19 15.65 11.76 -10.17
N GLY A 20 15.20 10.51 -10.12
CA GLY A 20 13.89 10.12 -9.58
C GLY A 20 13.64 10.58 -8.13
N CYS A 21 14.70 10.67 -7.32
CA CYS A 21 14.63 11.17 -5.94
C CYS A 21 14.18 12.65 -5.89
N LEU A 22 14.62 13.48 -6.85
CA LEU A 22 14.22 14.89 -6.94
C LEU A 22 12.72 15.00 -7.25
N THR A 23 12.23 14.16 -8.16
CA THR A 23 10.81 14.08 -8.50
C THR A 23 9.96 13.71 -7.29
N THR A 24 10.35 12.68 -6.55
CA THR A 24 9.64 12.24 -5.35
C THR A 24 9.56 13.35 -4.31
N GLN A 25 10.66 14.05 -4.05
CA GLN A 25 10.68 15.16 -3.07
C GLN A 25 9.88 16.37 -3.55
N ALA A 26 9.91 16.71 -4.83
CA ALA A 26 9.08 17.80 -5.36
C ALA A 26 7.60 17.51 -5.21
N ILE A 27 7.15 16.29 -5.51
CA ILE A 27 5.77 15.85 -5.31
C ILE A 27 5.39 15.82 -3.83
N HIS A 28 6.28 15.36 -2.95
CA HIS A 28 6.08 15.40 -1.50
C HIS A 28 5.84 16.82 -1.00
N VAL A 29 6.69 17.77 -1.41
CA VAL A 29 6.57 19.18 -1.01
C VAL A 29 5.27 19.78 -1.56
N ALA A 30 4.89 19.47 -2.80
CA ALA A 30 3.62 19.91 -3.39
C ALA A 30 2.41 19.39 -2.58
N ALA A 31 2.43 18.13 -2.18
CA ALA A 31 1.39 17.53 -1.35
C ALA A 31 1.36 18.14 0.06
N ARG A 32 2.51 18.42 0.64
CA ARG A 32 2.65 19.01 1.99
C ARG A 32 2.17 20.46 2.03
N LEU A 33 2.50 21.25 1.03
CA LEU A 33 2.02 22.63 0.89
C LEU A 33 0.52 22.68 0.52
N GLY A 34 -0.08 21.60 -0.01
CA GLY A 34 -1.46 21.60 -0.45
C GLY A 34 -1.67 22.31 -1.79
N ILE A 35 -0.64 22.35 -2.65
CA ILE A 35 -0.68 23.07 -3.94
C ILE A 35 -1.87 22.60 -4.80
N ALA A 36 -2.18 21.31 -4.82
CA ALA A 36 -3.29 20.80 -5.61
C ALA A 36 -4.66 21.26 -5.10
N ASP A 37 -4.82 21.38 -3.78
CA ASP A 37 -6.05 21.88 -3.20
C ASP A 37 -6.24 23.38 -3.47
N GLU A 38 -5.16 24.16 -3.48
CA GLU A 38 -5.17 25.58 -3.82
C GLU A 38 -5.46 25.85 -5.31
N LEU A 39 -5.14 24.89 -6.19
CA LEU A 39 -5.40 24.99 -7.62
C LEU A 39 -6.70 24.30 -8.07
N ARG A 40 -7.54 23.82 -7.15
CA ARG A 40 -8.77 23.07 -7.48
C ARG A 40 -9.74 23.85 -8.34
N ASP A 41 -9.83 25.16 -8.13
CA ASP A 41 -10.79 26.05 -8.80
C ASP A 41 -10.23 26.67 -10.10
N GLY A 42 -9.07 26.20 -10.56
CA GLY A 42 -8.46 26.60 -11.81
C GLY A 42 -7.12 27.30 -11.68
N THR A 43 -6.81 28.12 -12.68
CA THR A 43 -5.52 28.78 -12.84
C THR A 43 -5.29 29.86 -11.79
N ARG A 44 -4.10 29.86 -11.15
CA ARG A 44 -3.68 30.92 -10.21
C ARG A 44 -2.28 31.43 -10.54
N ARG A 45 -2.02 32.69 -10.15
CA ARG A 45 -0.71 33.33 -10.29
C ARG A 45 0.22 32.92 -9.15
N ILE A 46 1.50 32.84 -9.44
CA ILE A 46 2.52 32.48 -8.42
C ILE A 46 2.50 33.42 -7.21
N GLY A 47 2.26 34.71 -7.41
CA GLY A 47 2.15 35.66 -6.32
C GLY A 47 1.00 35.38 -5.35
N ASP A 48 -0.17 35.03 -5.90
CA ASP A 48 -1.34 34.67 -5.09
C ASP A 48 -1.15 33.35 -4.35
N LEU A 49 -0.50 32.36 -5.02
CA LEU A 49 -0.16 31.09 -4.42
C LEU A 49 0.86 31.22 -3.30
N SER A 50 1.87 32.08 -3.47
CA SER A 50 2.90 32.31 -2.45
C SER A 50 2.34 32.87 -1.15
N VAL A 51 1.33 33.74 -1.25
CA VAL A 51 0.62 34.29 -0.10
C VAL A 51 -0.26 33.22 0.54
N ALA A 52 -1.04 32.48 -0.25
CA ALA A 52 -1.95 31.45 0.25
C ALA A 52 -1.23 30.28 0.94
N LEU A 53 -0.04 29.92 0.45
CA LEU A 53 0.76 28.78 0.93
C LEU A 53 1.82 29.21 1.97
N ASP A 54 1.89 30.49 2.33
CA ASP A 54 2.97 31.05 3.18
C ASP A 54 4.36 30.60 2.72
N ALA A 55 4.63 30.74 1.41
CA ALA A 55 5.84 30.26 0.77
C ALA A 55 6.62 31.40 0.11
N GLN A 56 7.95 31.29 0.11
CA GLN A 56 8.82 32.26 -0.54
C GLN A 56 8.60 32.23 -2.07
N PRO A 57 8.25 33.36 -2.73
CA PRO A 57 7.77 33.37 -4.12
C PRO A 57 8.74 32.76 -5.15
N ASP A 58 10.04 33.11 -5.08
CA ASP A 58 11.04 32.58 -6.02
C ASP A 58 11.26 31.08 -5.84
N ALA A 59 11.33 30.61 -4.59
CA ALA A 59 11.50 29.18 -4.29
C ALA A 59 10.24 28.37 -4.72
N LEU A 60 9.06 28.94 -4.48
CA LEU A 60 7.80 28.32 -4.93
C LEU A 60 7.75 28.23 -6.46
N ASP A 61 8.09 29.32 -7.18
CA ASP A 61 8.07 29.33 -8.64
C ASP A 61 9.04 28.28 -9.24
N ARG A 62 10.20 28.09 -8.63
CA ARG A 62 11.15 27.02 -9.03
C ARG A 62 10.56 25.63 -8.86
N LEU A 63 9.85 25.37 -7.74
CA LEU A 63 9.12 24.12 -7.50
C LEU A 63 8.02 23.94 -8.53
N MET A 64 7.21 24.99 -8.78
CA MET A 64 6.08 24.92 -9.72
C MET A 64 6.55 24.64 -11.16
N ARG A 65 7.67 25.24 -11.56
CA ARG A 65 8.32 24.93 -12.87
C ARG A 65 8.77 23.48 -12.96
N MET A 66 9.36 22.94 -11.90
CA MET A 66 9.72 21.51 -11.87
C MET A 66 8.48 20.62 -11.97
N LEU A 67 7.44 20.90 -11.19
CA LEU A 67 6.17 20.15 -11.26
C LEU A 67 5.51 20.23 -12.64
N ALA A 68 5.63 21.38 -13.31
CA ALA A 68 5.15 21.54 -14.69
C ALA A 68 5.99 20.72 -15.67
N SER A 69 7.32 20.67 -15.51
CA SER A 69 8.21 19.91 -16.40
C SER A 69 7.98 18.39 -16.35
N ILE A 70 7.43 17.87 -15.22
CA ILE A 70 7.09 16.46 -15.04
C ILE A 70 5.58 16.18 -15.26
N GLY A 71 4.82 17.19 -15.76
CA GLY A 71 3.43 17.04 -16.13
C GLY A 71 2.41 17.04 -14.98
N VAL A 72 2.81 17.33 -13.76
CA VAL A 72 1.89 17.50 -12.61
C VAL A 72 1.08 18.79 -12.74
N LEU A 73 1.72 19.85 -13.23
CA LEU A 73 1.08 21.13 -13.50
C LEU A 73 1.20 21.49 -14.98
N SER A 74 0.37 22.43 -15.45
CA SER A 74 0.63 23.19 -16.65
C SER A 74 0.90 24.64 -16.31
N ALA A 75 1.91 25.22 -16.95
CA ALA A 75 2.29 26.62 -16.81
C ALA A 75 1.66 27.43 -17.93
N GLY A 76 1.11 28.60 -17.59
CA GLY A 76 0.56 29.58 -18.54
C GLY A 76 1.38 30.87 -18.54
N GLU A 77 0.94 31.83 -19.35
CA GLU A 77 1.58 33.14 -19.45
C GLU A 77 1.48 33.91 -18.10
N GLY A 78 2.46 34.77 -17.86
CA GLY A 78 2.48 35.65 -16.68
C GLY A 78 2.67 34.93 -15.35
N GLY A 79 3.34 33.75 -15.36
CA GLY A 79 3.63 33.00 -14.12
C GLY A 79 2.35 32.41 -13.48
N THR A 80 1.48 31.89 -14.31
CA THR A 80 0.25 31.21 -13.88
C THR A 80 0.42 29.70 -13.95
N TYR A 81 -0.27 28.97 -13.05
CA TYR A 81 -0.24 27.51 -12.99
C TYR A 81 -1.64 26.94 -12.79
N GLN A 82 -1.88 25.75 -13.32
CA GLN A 82 -3.10 24.97 -13.10
C GLN A 82 -2.78 23.48 -13.03
N LEU A 83 -3.71 22.70 -12.48
CA LEU A 83 -3.58 21.23 -12.43
C LEU A 83 -3.71 20.61 -13.82
N THR A 84 -2.95 19.56 -14.05
CA THR A 84 -3.21 18.57 -15.11
C THR A 84 -4.06 17.44 -14.52
N PRO A 85 -4.60 16.49 -15.35
CA PRO A 85 -5.23 15.28 -14.82
C PRO A 85 -4.32 14.47 -13.88
N LEU A 86 -3.00 14.51 -14.07
CA LEU A 86 -2.04 13.90 -13.15
C LEU A 86 -2.00 14.67 -11.83
N GLY A 87 -1.94 16.00 -11.88
CA GLY A 87 -1.92 16.84 -10.67
C GLY A 87 -3.19 16.75 -9.84
N GLU A 88 -4.36 16.54 -10.47
CA GLU A 88 -5.63 16.32 -9.77
C GLU A 88 -5.55 15.17 -8.77
N THR A 89 -4.73 14.14 -9.03
CA THR A 89 -4.55 13.01 -8.11
C THR A 89 -3.86 13.37 -6.80
N LEU A 90 -3.31 14.58 -6.67
CA LEU A 90 -2.74 15.09 -5.41
C LEU A 90 -3.74 15.87 -4.56
N ARG A 91 -4.96 16.12 -5.04
CA ARG A 91 -6.01 16.78 -4.24
C ARG A 91 -6.49 15.88 -3.11
N THR A 92 -6.86 16.49 -2.01
CA THR A 92 -7.37 15.78 -0.82
C THR A 92 -8.68 15.06 -1.12
N ASP A 93 -9.57 15.68 -1.91
CA ASP A 93 -10.93 15.21 -2.23
C ASP A 93 -11.01 14.32 -3.49
N HIS A 94 -9.90 14.10 -4.21
CA HIS A 94 -9.92 13.28 -5.40
C HIS A 94 -10.16 11.79 -5.05
N PRO A 95 -11.08 11.07 -5.72
CA PRO A 95 -11.42 9.69 -5.39
C PRO A 95 -10.21 8.73 -5.47
N ASN A 96 -9.30 9.00 -6.42
CA ASN A 96 -8.05 8.24 -6.58
C ASN A 96 -6.83 9.04 -6.07
N SER A 97 -6.99 9.78 -4.97
CA SER A 97 -5.90 10.60 -4.42
C SER A 97 -4.72 9.75 -3.97
N VAL A 98 -3.53 10.10 -4.43
CA VAL A 98 -2.25 9.55 -3.99
C VAL A 98 -1.52 10.48 -3.02
N ARG A 99 -2.19 11.54 -2.56
CA ARG A 99 -1.62 12.57 -1.68
C ARG A 99 -1.02 11.99 -0.39
N ASP A 100 -1.76 11.09 0.27
CA ASP A 100 -1.29 10.47 1.52
C ASP A 100 -0.02 9.64 1.30
N TRP A 101 0.11 8.95 0.15
CA TRP A 101 1.36 8.26 -0.21
C TRP A 101 2.51 9.23 -0.46
N ALA A 102 2.27 10.31 -1.18
CA ALA A 102 3.27 11.35 -1.42
C ALA A 102 3.75 12.00 -0.10
N LEU A 103 2.83 12.22 0.85
CA LEU A 103 3.15 12.71 2.19
C LEU A 103 3.98 11.71 2.99
N TYR A 104 3.67 10.41 2.92
CA TYR A 104 4.38 9.36 3.65
C TYR A 104 5.77 9.11 3.07
N VAL A 105 5.86 8.78 1.77
CA VAL A 105 7.12 8.32 1.16
C VAL A 105 8.22 9.39 1.15
N GLY A 106 7.85 10.65 1.06
CA GLY A 106 8.79 11.78 1.10
C GLY A 106 9.09 12.32 2.50
N ALA A 107 8.38 11.87 3.54
CA ALA A 107 8.65 12.26 4.91
C ALA A 107 10.03 11.77 5.37
N SER A 108 10.65 12.49 6.30
CA SER A 108 12.03 12.24 6.73
C SER A 108 12.28 10.81 7.22
N ALA A 109 11.30 10.20 7.93
CA ALA A 109 11.51 8.87 8.47
C ALA A 109 11.60 7.78 7.37
N PRO A 110 10.63 7.58 6.46
CA PRO A 110 10.80 6.66 5.34
C PRO A 110 11.95 7.05 4.41
N TRP A 111 12.15 8.37 4.20
CA TRP A 111 13.21 8.86 3.33
C TRP A 111 14.60 8.48 3.81
N ASN A 112 14.88 8.61 5.10
CA ASN A 112 16.16 8.26 5.69
C ASN A 112 16.48 6.77 5.57
N ALA A 113 15.45 5.91 5.61
CA ALA A 113 15.64 4.46 5.44
C ALA A 113 16.26 4.11 4.06
N TRP A 114 15.91 4.86 2.99
CA TRP A 114 16.51 4.68 1.66
C TRP A 114 18.01 4.96 1.64
N GLY A 115 18.51 5.86 2.49
CA GLY A 115 19.94 6.14 2.64
C GLY A 115 20.75 4.93 3.14
N HIS A 116 20.07 3.96 3.78
CA HIS A 116 20.66 2.72 4.30
C HIS A 116 20.46 1.49 3.40
N LEU A 117 20.00 1.68 2.15
CA LEU A 117 19.78 0.55 1.24
C LEU A 117 21.05 -0.28 0.99
N TYR A 118 22.21 0.36 0.92
CA TYR A 118 23.47 -0.34 0.75
C TYR A 118 23.74 -1.31 1.90
N GLU A 119 23.61 -0.86 3.14
CA GLU A 119 23.79 -1.67 4.33
C GLU A 119 22.72 -2.77 4.42
N SER A 120 21.48 -2.45 4.04
CA SER A 120 20.39 -3.44 4.00
C SER A 120 20.69 -4.58 3.03
N VAL A 121 21.20 -4.27 1.83
CA VAL A 121 21.61 -5.28 0.84
C VAL A 121 22.79 -6.12 1.36
N LYS A 122 23.71 -5.52 2.12
CA LYS A 122 24.89 -6.22 2.65
C LYS A 122 24.57 -7.13 3.83
N THR A 123 23.59 -6.77 4.65
CA THR A 123 23.37 -7.41 5.96
C THR A 123 22.01 -8.06 6.14
N GLY A 124 21.03 -7.75 5.26
CA GLY A 124 19.62 -8.13 5.44
C GLY A 124 18.91 -7.36 6.57
N THR A 125 19.58 -6.37 7.21
CA THR A 125 18.96 -5.55 8.24
C THR A 125 18.08 -4.48 7.58
N PRO A 126 16.82 -4.29 8.01
CA PRO A 126 15.95 -3.27 7.43
C PRO A 126 16.55 -1.87 7.52
N GLY A 127 16.51 -1.11 6.41
CA GLY A 127 17.02 0.25 6.38
C GLY A 127 16.32 1.16 7.38
N PHE A 128 15.05 0.91 7.66
CA PHE A 128 14.29 1.64 8.67
C PHE A 128 14.85 1.42 10.10
N VAL A 129 15.20 0.19 10.43
CA VAL A 129 15.85 -0.13 11.72
C VAL A 129 17.24 0.50 11.80
N LEU A 130 18.01 0.49 10.70
CA LEU A 130 19.33 1.14 10.64
C LEU A 130 19.22 2.66 10.84
N ALA A 131 18.18 3.29 10.28
CA ALA A 131 17.96 4.73 10.39
C ALA A 131 17.42 5.17 11.75
N HIS A 132 16.56 4.36 12.39
CA HIS A 132 15.74 4.78 13.54
C HIS A 132 15.88 3.90 14.78
N GLY A 133 16.58 2.77 14.71
CA GLY A 133 16.80 1.85 15.84
C GLY A 133 15.62 0.95 16.20
N ILE A 134 14.44 1.16 15.61
CA ILE A 134 13.21 0.40 15.88
C ILE A 134 12.49 0.03 14.58
N PRO A 135 11.65 -1.02 14.59
CA PRO A 135 10.85 -1.43 13.43
C PRO A 135 9.87 -0.35 12.97
N THR A 136 9.47 -0.41 11.69
CA THR A 136 8.58 0.58 11.06
C THR A 136 7.26 0.76 11.79
N TYR A 137 6.59 -0.33 12.18
CA TYR A 137 5.28 -0.24 12.83
C TYR A 137 5.36 0.28 14.26
N ASP A 138 6.42 -0.07 15.00
CA ASP A 138 6.66 0.45 16.35
C ASP A 138 6.99 1.95 16.31
N PHE A 139 7.71 2.38 15.26
CA PHE A 139 7.93 3.80 15.00
C PHE A 139 6.61 4.54 14.72
N LEU A 140 5.74 3.98 13.89
CA LEU A 140 4.44 4.56 13.57
C LEU A 140 3.55 4.69 14.82
N GLU A 141 3.57 3.74 15.73
CA GLU A 141 2.83 3.84 17.02
C GLU A 141 3.23 5.07 17.84
N SER A 142 4.50 5.46 17.77
CA SER A 142 5.01 6.66 18.46
C SER A 142 4.90 7.96 17.64
N HIS A 143 4.43 7.88 16.38
CA HIS A 143 4.32 9.03 15.46
C HIS A 143 2.92 9.09 14.82
N PRO A 144 1.89 9.52 15.57
CA PRO A 144 0.49 9.39 15.18
C PRO A 144 0.12 10.13 13.88
N GLU A 145 0.74 11.27 13.58
CA GLU A 145 0.48 11.99 12.32
C GLU A 145 0.96 11.21 11.09
N LEU A 146 2.15 10.62 11.18
CA LEU A 146 2.70 9.80 10.10
C LEU A 146 1.91 8.49 9.96
N ALA A 147 1.52 7.88 11.09
CA ALA A 147 0.68 6.69 11.13
C ALA A 147 -0.69 6.95 10.49
N ALA A 148 -1.33 8.08 10.80
CA ALA A 148 -2.60 8.46 10.19
C ALA A 148 -2.50 8.61 8.67
N CYS A 149 -1.41 9.22 8.18
CA CYS A 149 -1.13 9.36 6.75
C CYS A 149 -0.95 7.98 6.08
N PHE A 150 -0.15 7.11 6.67
CA PHE A 150 0.06 5.74 6.21
C PHE A 150 -1.26 4.94 6.18
N ASN A 151 -2.04 4.97 7.26
CA ASN A 151 -3.30 4.24 7.37
C ASN A 151 -4.34 4.72 6.36
N ARG A 152 -4.47 6.04 6.14
CA ARG A 152 -5.37 6.58 5.09
C ARG A 152 -4.97 6.10 3.70
N TRP A 153 -3.66 6.09 3.40
CA TRP A 153 -3.17 5.54 2.13
C TRP A 153 -3.50 4.06 1.99
N MET A 154 -3.21 3.25 3.01
CA MET A 154 -3.50 1.81 2.99
C MET A 154 -5.00 1.53 2.79
N THR A 155 -5.88 2.31 3.42
CA THR A 155 -7.33 2.20 3.26
C THR A 155 -7.75 2.55 1.83
N LYS A 156 -7.27 3.67 1.27
CA LYS A 156 -7.56 4.09 -0.11
C LYS A 156 -7.06 3.06 -1.14
N GLN A 157 -5.82 2.60 -0.99
CA GLN A 157 -5.24 1.59 -1.87
C GLN A 157 -6.05 0.28 -1.82
N SER A 158 -6.46 -0.13 -0.62
CA SER A 158 -7.33 -1.30 -0.45
C SER A 158 -8.65 -1.12 -1.16
N ALA A 159 -9.32 0.02 -0.99
CA ALA A 159 -10.60 0.31 -1.64
C ALA A 159 -10.53 0.22 -3.17
N GLN A 160 -9.45 0.74 -3.78
CA GLN A 160 -9.22 0.66 -5.24
C GLN A 160 -9.04 -0.77 -5.74
N GLN A 161 -8.53 -1.67 -4.89
CA GLN A 161 -8.26 -3.06 -5.25
C GLN A 161 -9.44 -4.00 -4.94
N ASN A 162 -10.34 -3.59 -4.05
CA ASN A 162 -11.43 -4.45 -3.56
C ASN A 162 -12.34 -4.93 -4.69
N SER A 163 -12.69 -4.09 -5.67
CA SER A 163 -13.51 -4.52 -6.81
C SER A 163 -12.85 -5.65 -7.60
N ALA A 164 -11.54 -5.58 -7.82
CA ALA A 164 -10.81 -6.61 -8.54
C ALA A 164 -10.77 -7.95 -7.77
N ILE A 165 -10.70 -7.89 -6.44
CA ILE A 165 -10.76 -9.07 -5.56
C ILE A 165 -12.15 -9.70 -5.61
N LEU A 166 -13.20 -8.88 -5.43
CA LEU A 166 -14.61 -9.32 -5.42
C LEU A 166 -15.07 -9.86 -6.78
N ASP A 167 -14.50 -9.37 -7.89
CA ASP A 167 -14.81 -9.88 -9.22
C ASP A 167 -14.09 -11.20 -9.54
N ALA A 168 -12.93 -11.44 -8.89
CA ALA A 168 -12.13 -12.62 -9.11
C ALA A 168 -12.51 -13.81 -8.20
N TYR A 169 -13.18 -13.55 -7.08
CA TYR A 169 -13.46 -14.58 -6.07
C TYR A 169 -14.90 -14.54 -5.54
N ASP A 170 -15.53 -15.72 -5.51
CA ASP A 170 -16.89 -15.88 -4.97
C ASP A 170 -16.85 -16.19 -3.46
N PHE A 171 -17.29 -15.21 -2.67
CA PHE A 171 -17.41 -15.35 -1.21
C PHE A 171 -18.74 -15.93 -0.76
N SER A 172 -19.72 -16.14 -1.65
CA SER A 172 -21.08 -16.58 -1.28
C SER A 172 -21.16 -17.95 -0.61
N LYS A 173 -20.13 -18.78 -0.81
CA LYS A 173 -20.02 -20.13 -0.25
C LYS A 173 -19.69 -20.17 1.25
N PHE A 174 -19.31 -19.02 1.84
CA PHE A 174 -18.94 -18.92 3.25
C PHE A 174 -20.06 -18.30 4.10
N GLN A 175 -19.96 -18.46 5.43
CA GLN A 175 -20.83 -17.83 6.41
C GLN A 175 -20.07 -16.78 7.23
N VAL A 176 -18.82 -17.06 7.60
CA VAL A 176 -17.98 -16.19 8.41
C VAL A 176 -16.63 -16.00 7.74
N VAL A 177 -16.27 -14.75 7.47
CA VAL A 177 -14.98 -14.36 6.91
C VAL A 177 -14.16 -13.63 7.98
N ALA A 178 -12.98 -14.16 8.33
CA ALA A 178 -12.01 -13.47 9.18
C ALA A 178 -10.95 -12.78 8.30
N ASP A 179 -10.80 -11.47 8.46
CA ASP A 179 -9.79 -10.64 7.77
C ASP A 179 -8.63 -10.39 8.74
N ILE A 180 -7.53 -11.10 8.52
CA ILE A 180 -6.36 -11.10 9.41
C ILE A 180 -5.34 -10.08 8.93
N GLY A 181 -5.00 -9.12 9.80
CA GLY A 181 -4.25 -7.94 9.42
C GLY A 181 -5.08 -7.01 8.53
N GLY A 182 -6.40 -6.97 8.78
CA GLY A 182 -7.37 -6.26 7.93
C GLY A 182 -7.34 -4.73 8.04
N GLY A 183 -6.44 -4.16 8.87
CA GLY A 183 -6.34 -2.73 9.05
C GLY A 183 -7.64 -2.13 9.60
N GLN A 184 -8.12 -1.07 8.95
CA GLN A 184 -9.41 -0.42 9.30
C GLN A 184 -10.62 -1.10 8.67
N GLY A 185 -10.47 -2.30 8.07
CA GLY A 185 -11.56 -3.14 7.59
C GLY A 185 -12.09 -2.85 6.19
N SER A 186 -11.34 -2.12 5.34
CA SER A 186 -11.81 -1.73 3.99
C SER A 186 -12.17 -2.92 3.09
N THR A 187 -11.37 -3.99 3.12
CA THR A 187 -11.64 -5.18 2.28
C THR A 187 -12.80 -5.98 2.84
N LEU A 188 -12.82 -6.19 4.15
CA LEU A 188 -13.92 -6.90 4.82
C LEU A 188 -15.26 -6.16 4.63
N ALA A 189 -15.27 -4.84 4.73
CA ALA A 189 -16.45 -4.01 4.47
C ALA A 189 -17.01 -4.27 3.07
N ALA A 190 -16.14 -4.21 2.04
CA ALA A 190 -16.55 -4.44 0.66
C ALA A 190 -17.09 -5.87 0.43
N VAL A 191 -16.49 -6.88 1.10
CA VAL A 191 -17.00 -8.27 1.07
C VAL A 191 -18.40 -8.34 1.71
N LEU A 192 -18.58 -7.74 2.89
CA LEU A 192 -19.87 -7.77 3.61
C LEU A 192 -20.96 -6.96 2.91
N GLU A 193 -20.62 -5.87 2.23
CA GLU A 193 -21.56 -5.12 1.39
C GLU A 193 -22.07 -5.95 0.22
N ARG A 194 -21.16 -6.61 -0.50
CA ARG A 194 -21.51 -7.44 -1.67
C ARG A 194 -22.27 -8.72 -1.30
N TYR A 195 -22.00 -9.27 -0.11
CA TYR A 195 -22.59 -10.53 0.37
C TYR A 195 -23.33 -10.33 1.71
N PRO A 196 -24.60 -9.89 1.69
CA PRO A 196 -25.33 -9.49 2.90
C PRO A 196 -25.56 -10.59 3.93
N SER A 197 -25.48 -11.86 3.53
CA SER A 197 -25.62 -13.02 4.42
C SER A 197 -24.38 -13.32 5.26
N LEU A 198 -23.22 -12.77 4.87
CA LEU A 198 -21.95 -13.03 5.55
C LEU A 198 -21.83 -12.26 6.86
N ARG A 199 -21.12 -12.87 7.79
CA ARG A 199 -20.56 -12.22 8.98
C ARG A 199 -19.08 -12.04 8.82
N GLY A 200 -18.52 -11.01 9.46
CA GLY A 200 -17.10 -10.71 9.42
C GLY A 200 -16.45 -10.76 10.78
N ILE A 201 -15.16 -11.04 10.79
CA ILE A 201 -14.27 -10.83 11.94
C ILE A 201 -13.10 -10.00 11.41
N LEU A 202 -12.99 -8.77 11.89
CA LEU A 202 -11.81 -7.94 11.64
C LEU A 202 -10.79 -8.19 12.74
N PHE A 203 -9.57 -8.58 12.36
CA PHE A 203 -8.48 -8.81 13.29
C PHE A 203 -7.23 -8.04 12.88
N ASP A 204 -6.69 -7.25 13.80
CA ASP A 204 -5.42 -6.53 13.65
C ASP A 204 -4.88 -6.14 15.03
N ARG A 205 -3.73 -5.45 15.10
CA ARG A 205 -3.20 -4.90 16.35
C ARG A 205 -4.27 -4.04 17.05
N PRO A 206 -4.34 -4.06 18.40
CA PRO A 206 -5.38 -3.31 19.12
C PRO A 206 -5.43 -1.83 18.79
N SER A 207 -4.27 -1.18 18.56
CA SER A 207 -4.17 0.23 18.16
C SER A 207 -4.74 0.51 16.77
N VAL A 208 -4.71 -0.46 15.86
CA VAL A 208 -5.21 -0.33 14.47
C VAL A 208 -6.72 -0.50 14.41
N VAL A 209 -7.26 -1.48 15.16
CA VAL A 209 -8.70 -1.77 15.16
C VAL A 209 -9.51 -0.97 16.18
N ALA A 210 -8.86 -0.09 16.95
CA ALA A 210 -9.54 0.81 17.88
C ALA A 210 -10.58 1.71 17.17
N GLU A 211 -10.29 2.10 15.93
CA GLU A 211 -11.17 2.91 15.08
C GLU A 211 -11.31 2.25 13.70
N PRO A 212 -12.22 1.28 13.52
CA PRO A 212 -12.40 0.56 12.25
C PRO A 212 -13.22 1.40 11.25
N ALA A 213 -12.67 2.54 10.85
CA ALA A 213 -13.37 3.60 10.13
C ALA A 213 -14.05 3.14 8.83
N ALA A 214 -13.48 2.18 8.11
CA ALA A 214 -14.07 1.66 6.88
C ALA A 214 -15.32 0.80 7.14
N LEU A 215 -15.34 0.03 8.23
CA LEU A 215 -16.54 -0.73 8.65
C LEU A 215 -17.64 0.18 9.12
N ASP A 216 -17.31 1.22 9.89
CA ASP A 216 -18.30 2.16 10.42
C ASP A 216 -18.94 2.97 9.30
N ALA A 217 -18.15 3.42 8.32
CA ALA A 217 -18.62 4.16 7.15
C ALA A 217 -19.53 3.34 6.22
N SER A 218 -19.30 2.02 6.11
CA SER A 218 -20.03 1.12 5.20
C SER A 218 -21.37 0.63 5.73
N GLY A 219 -21.65 0.84 7.03
CA GLY A 219 -22.89 0.37 7.66
C GLY A 219 -22.96 -1.14 7.93
N VAL A 220 -21.88 -1.89 7.68
CA VAL A 220 -21.85 -3.36 7.92
C VAL A 220 -21.39 -3.72 9.34
N ARG A 221 -21.10 -2.74 10.18
CA ARG A 221 -20.53 -2.90 11.54
C ARG A 221 -21.29 -3.90 12.42
N ALA A 222 -22.63 -3.91 12.31
CA ALA A 222 -23.48 -4.83 13.09
C ALA A 222 -23.27 -6.32 12.75
N ARG A 223 -22.68 -6.63 11.60
CA ARG A 223 -22.36 -7.99 11.14
C ARG A 223 -20.90 -8.37 11.31
N CYS A 224 -20.10 -7.48 11.93
CA CYS A 224 -18.67 -7.66 12.07
C CYS A 224 -18.23 -7.61 13.53
N ALA A 225 -17.56 -8.66 14.00
CA ALA A 225 -16.78 -8.63 15.23
C ALA A 225 -15.44 -7.92 14.97
N VAL A 226 -14.96 -7.12 15.92
CA VAL A 226 -13.65 -6.48 15.85
C VAL A 226 -12.82 -7.00 17.01
N VAL A 227 -11.66 -7.59 16.71
CA VAL A 227 -10.79 -8.27 17.67
C VAL A 227 -9.37 -7.74 17.52
N GLY A 228 -8.81 -7.23 18.59
CA GLY A 228 -7.41 -6.82 18.65
C GLY A 228 -6.51 -7.95 19.15
N GLY A 229 -5.34 -8.14 18.50
CA GLY A 229 -4.39 -9.17 18.91
C GLY A 229 -3.12 -9.19 18.07
N ASP A 230 -2.26 -10.17 18.33
CA ASP A 230 -1.09 -10.46 17.51
C ASP A 230 -1.36 -11.75 16.70
N MET A 231 -1.24 -11.65 15.38
CA MET A 231 -1.45 -12.78 14.48
C MET A 231 -0.43 -13.92 14.66
N LEU A 232 0.71 -13.62 15.26
CA LEU A 232 1.74 -14.61 15.59
C LEU A 232 1.37 -15.43 16.82
N ASP A 233 0.51 -14.92 17.70
CA ASP A 233 0.12 -15.63 18.93
C ASP A 233 -1.13 -16.48 18.71
N ALA A 234 -2.27 -15.87 18.44
CA ALA A 234 -3.54 -16.57 18.25
C ALA A 234 -4.47 -15.76 17.33
N LEU A 235 -5.35 -16.48 16.63
CA LEU A 235 -6.39 -15.88 15.80
C LEU A 235 -7.79 -16.13 16.37
N PRO A 236 -8.77 -15.26 16.06
CA PRO A 236 -10.17 -15.51 16.44
C PRO A 236 -10.66 -16.82 15.79
N PRO A 237 -11.37 -17.68 16.56
CA PRO A 237 -11.84 -18.99 16.07
C PRO A 237 -13.09 -18.88 15.19
N ASP A 238 -13.47 -20.00 14.60
CA ASP A 238 -14.78 -20.26 14.01
C ASP A 238 -15.11 -19.48 12.71
N ALA A 239 -14.12 -19.16 11.89
CA ALA A 239 -14.35 -18.69 10.52
C ALA A 239 -14.29 -19.82 9.49
N ASP A 240 -15.10 -19.70 8.44
CA ASP A 240 -15.07 -20.60 7.29
C ASP A 240 -13.97 -20.19 6.31
N LEU A 241 -13.66 -18.89 6.29
CA LEU A 241 -12.60 -18.31 5.48
C LEU A 241 -11.70 -17.42 6.33
N TYR A 242 -10.40 -17.70 6.33
CA TYR A 242 -9.37 -16.79 6.81
C TYR A 242 -8.75 -16.09 5.61
N MET A 243 -9.00 -14.80 5.49
CA MET A 243 -8.42 -13.94 4.46
C MET A 243 -7.23 -13.19 5.05
N ILE A 244 -6.09 -13.20 4.34
CA ILE A 244 -4.86 -12.51 4.72
C ILE A 244 -4.45 -11.67 3.54
N LYS A 245 -4.58 -10.34 3.63
CA LYS A 245 -4.29 -9.46 2.50
C LYS A 245 -3.09 -8.56 2.79
N ARG A 246 -2.01 -8.75 1.99
CA ARG A 246 -0.79 -7.95 2.04
C ARG A 246 -0.14 -7.90 3.43
N VAL A 247 -0.11 -9.04 4.09
CA VAL A 247 0.44 -9.25 5.44
C VAL A 247 1.64 -10.17 5.39
N LEU A 248 1.56 -11.31 4.68
CA LEU A 248 2.67 -12.27 4.66
C LEU A 248 3.93 -11.70 4.01
N MET A 249 3.78 -10.72 3.12
CA MET A 249 4.91 -9.97 2.56
C MET A 249 5.72 -9.19 3.62
N LEU A 250 5.14 -8.93 4.78
CA LEU A 250 5.79 -8.22 5.90
C LEU A 250 6.58 -9.15 6.81
N CYS A 251 6.38 -10.46 6.67
CA CYS A 251 6.88 -11.51 7.56
C CYS A 251 8.09 -12.24 6.98
N ALA A 252 9.02 -12.66 7.83
CA ALA A 252 9.96 -13.71 7.49
C ALA A 252 9.24 -15.03 7.24
N ASP A 253 9.86 -15.99 6.53
CA ASP A 253 9.19 -17.25 6.14
C ASP A 253 8.66 -18.02 7.36
N GLY A 254 9.43 -18.13 8.44
CA GLY A 254 8.98 -18.80 9.67
C GLY A 254 7.80 -18.11 10.34
N GLU A 255 7.72 -16.76 10.28
CA GLU A 255 6.56 -16.02 10.80
C GLU A 255 5.35 -16.21 9.89
N ALA A 256 5.52 -16.15 8.56
CA ALA A 256 4.46 -16.41 7.60
C ALA A 256 3.85 -17.80 7.79
N VAL A 257 4.70 -18.82 7.95
CA VAL A 257 4.27 -20.20 8.27
C VAL A 257 3.51 -20.25 9.60
N ARG A 258 3.97 -19.51 10.62
CA ARG A 258 3.27 -19.45 11.93
C ARG A 258 1.88 -18.86 11.80
N VAL A 259 1.73 -17.75 11.05
CA VAL A 259 0.40 -17.16 10.78
C VAL A 259 -0.51 -18.15 10.05
N LEU A 260 -0.01 -18.83 9.03
CA LEU A 260 -0.78 -19.85 8.30
C LEU A 260 -1.17 -21.02 9.20
N LYS A 261 -0.26 -21.50 10.08
CA LYS A 261 -0.57 -22.54 11.08
C LYS A 261 -1.64 -22.09 12.08
N ASN A 262 -1.62 -20.82 12.47
CA ASN A 262 -2.68 -20.26 13.31
C ASN A 262 -4.04 -20.25 12.58
N CYS A 263 -4.06 -19.98 11.26
CA CYS A 263 -5.29 -20.13 10.45
C CYS A 263 -5.76 -21.59 10.42
N VAL A 264 -4.86 -22.55 10.16
CA VAL A 264 -5.16 -23.99 10.15
C VAL A 264 -5.76 -24.47 11.47
N ALA A 265 -5.24 -23.97 12.61
CA ALA A 265 -5.73 -24.35 13.93
C ALA A 265 -7.15 -23.89 14.23
N HIS A 266 -7.65 -22.86 13.55
CA HIS A 266 -8.92 -22.19 13.86
C HIS A 266 -9.94 -22.24 12.70
N VAL A 267 -9.51 -22.59 11.48
CA VAL A 267 -10.43 -22.74 10.35
C VAL A 267 -11.35 -23.94 10.55
N ARG A 268 -12.64 -23.75 10.26
CA ARG A 268 -13.61 -24.84 10.33
C ARG A 268 -13.27 -25.98 9.36
N SER A 269 -13.73 -27.19 9.67
CA SER A 269 -13.58 -28.33 8.76
C SER A 269 -14.16 -28.00 7.38
N GLY A 270 -13.36 -28.19 6.33
CA GLY A 270 -13.72 -27.80 4.96
C GLY A 270 -13.61 -26.30 4.66
N GLY A 271 -13.09 -25.51 5.59
CA GLY A 271 -12.87 -24.09 5.38
C GLY A 271 -11.61 -23.79 4.56
N THR A 272 -11.38 -22.53 4.30
CA THR A 272 -10.39 -22.05 3.31
C THR A 272 -9.47 -20.99 3.95
N VAL A 273 -8.21 -20.98 3.56
CA VAL A 273 -7.29 -19.87 3.77
C VAL A 273 -7.06 -19.19 2.42
N LEU A 274 -7.33 -17.88 2.35
CA LEU A 274 -7.18 -17.05 1.16
C LEU A 274 -6.12 -15.99 1.42
N VAL A 275 -4.96 -16.15 0.80
CA VAL A 275 -3.89 -15.13 0.83
C VAL A 275 -4.03 -14.24 -0.40
N VAL A 276 -4.09 -12.93 -0.20
CA VAL A 276 -4.20 -11.91 -1.24
C VAL A 276 -2.92 -11.09 -1.27
N GLU A 277 -2.02 -11.42 -2.19
CA GLU A 277 -0.66 -10.85 -2.21
C GLU A 277 -0.20 -10.51 -3.63
N MET A 278 0.82 -9.64 -3.71
CA MET A 278 1.64 -9.60 -4.91
C MET A 278 2.46 -10.87 -5.02
N VAL A 279 2.57 -11.40 -6.22
CA VAL A 279 3.44 -12.54 -6.52
C VAL A 279 4.59 -12.06 -7.39
N MET A 280 5.82 -12.45 -7.04
CA MET A 280 7.02 -12.11 -7.80
C MET A 280 6.95 -12.74 -9.18
N PRO A 281 7.02 -11.95 -10.27
CA PRO A 281 7.04 -12.50 -11.63
C PRO A 281 8.37 -13.24 -11.91
N PRO A 282 8.42 -14.01 -12.99
CA PRO A 282 9.68 -14.58 -13.48
C PRO A 282 10.78 -13.53 -13.65
N VAL A 283 12.04 -13.96 -13.48
CA VAL A 283 13.19 -13.06 -13.58
C VAL A 283 13.24 -12.39 -14.96
N GLY A 284 13.34 -11.07 -14.97
CA GLY A 284 13.37 -10.25 -16.19
C GLY A 284 12.01 -9.72 -16.64
N GLU A 285 10.92 -10.15 -16.04
CA GLU A 285 9.60 -9.55 -16.30
C GLU A 285 9.41 -8.31 -15.43
N PRO A 286 9.09 -7.13 -16.04
CA PRO A 286 8.85 -5.92 -15.28
C PRO A 286 7.50 -5.99 -14.54
N GLY A 287 7.46 -5.43 -13.34
CA GLY A 287 6.21 -5.36 -12.58
C GLY A 287 6.37 -4.61 -11.26
N PRO A 288 5.26 -4.20 -10.64
CA PRO A 288 5.31 -3.47 -9.37
C PRO A 288 5.90 -4.32 -8.23
N ALA A 289 5.82 -5.65 -8.31
CA ALA A 289 6.31 -6.56 -7.28
C ALA A 289 7.81 -6.37 -7.00
N THR A 290 8.65 -6.18 -8.03
CA THR A 290 10.09 -5.98 -7.87
C THR A 290 10.44 -4.72 -7.09
N THR A 291 9.72 -3.63 -7.34
CA THR A 291 9.90 -2.38 -6.59
C THR A 291 9.42 -2.52 -5.14
N PHE A 292 8.27 -3.18 -4.95
CA PHE A 292 7.75 -3.43 -3.60
C PHE A 292 8.64 -4.38 -2.79
N ASP A 293 9.34 -5.31 -3.43
CA ASP A 293 10.27 -6.21 -2.74
C ASP A 293 11.44 -5.45 -2.09
N ILE A 294 12.02 -4.49 -2.81
CA ILE A 294 13.04 -3.60 -2.24
C ILE A 294 12.46 -2.75 -1.09
N LEU A 295 11.22 -2.30 -1.21
CA LEU A 295 10.55 -1.59 -0.12
C LEU A 295 10.38 -2.48 1.12
N MET A 296 10.08 -3.77 0.93
CA MET A 296 9.98 -4.74 2.04
C MET A 296 11.32 -4.97 2.73
N LEU A 297 12.42 -5.08 1.96
CA LEU A 297 13.78 -5.15 2.51
C LEU A 297 14.10 -3.94 3.41
N LEU A 298 13.65 -2.75 3.04
CA LEU A 298 13.86 -1.54 3.84
C LEU A 298 12.96 -1.44 5.06
N ALA A 299 11.73 -1.93 4.98
CA ALA A 299 10.71 -1.71 6.00
C ALA A 299 10.68 -2.78 7.09
N ASN A 300 10.89 -4.07 6.73
CA ASN A 300 10.58 -5.19 7.63
C ASN A 300 11.66 -6.25 7.60
N LYS A 301 12.02 -6.77 8.78
CA LYS A 301 12.99 -7.86 8.91
C LYS A 301 12.44 -9.16 8.30
N GLY A 302 13.09 -9.62 7.23
CA GLY A 302 12.68 -10.82 6.50
C GLY A 302 11.44 -10.63 5.62
N GLY A 303 10.87 -9.40 5.54
CA GLY A 303 9.79 -9.07 4.63
C GLY A 303 10.24 -9.18 3.17
N ARG A 304 9.40 -9.76 2.31
CA ARG A 304 9.70 -9.99 0.90
C ARG A 304 8.46 -10.30 0.06
N ILE A 305 8.54 -10.01 -1.23
CA ILE A 305 7.55 -10.48 -2.19
C ILE A 305 7.98 -11.87 -2.67
N ARG A 306 7.09 -12.83 -2.57
CA ARG A 306 7.37 -14.24 -2.87
C ARG A 306 6.86 -14.64 -4.23
N THR A 307 7.53 -15.61 -4.85
CA THR A 307 7.06 -16.33 -6.03
C THR A 307 5.90 -17.26 -5.66
N GLU A 308 5.15 -17.73 -6.65
CA GLU A 308 4.11 -18.75 -6.43
C GLU A 308 4.68 -20.04 -5.85
N SER A 309 5.89 -20.45 -6.26
CA SER A 309 6.55 -21.64 -5.72
C SER A 309 6.85 -21.51 -4.24
N GLU A 310 7.36 -20.35 -3.81
CA GLU A 310 7.62 -20.08 -2.39
C GLU A 310 6.32 -20.06 -1.57
N PHE A 311 5.22 -19.53 -2.11
CA PHE A 311 3.92 -19.64 -1.45
C PHE A 311 3.45 -21.10 -1.33
N ARG A 312 3.66 -21.95 -2.34
CA ARG A 312 3.36 -23.38 -2.24
C ARG A 312 4.12 -24.06 -1.11
N GLU A 313 5.38 -23.71 -0.94
CA GLU A 313 6.23 -24.23 0.15
C GLU A 313 5.71 -23.78 1.52
N LEU A 314 5.38 -22.48 1.70
CA LEU A 314 4.81 -21.95 2.95
C LEU A 314 3.49 -22.64 3.31
N PHE A 315 2.60 -22.80 2.32
CA PHE A 315 1.31 -23.49 2.52
C PHE A 315 1.53 -24.95 2.95
N ALA A 316 2.40 -25.67 2.27
CA ALA A 316 2.70 -27.06 2.60
C ALA A 316 3.29 -27.21 4.02
N GLU A 317 4.24 -26.34 4.40
CA GLU A 317 4.81 -26.33 5.75
C GLU A 317 3.79 -26.01 6.83
N ALA A 318 2.76 -25.23 6.48
CA ALA A 318 1.66 -24.93 7.38
C ALA A 318 0.56 -26.00 7.45
N GLY A 319 0.65 -27.07 6.65
CA GLY A 319 -0.38 -28.11 6.56
C GLY A 319 -1.55 -27.75 5.65
N LEU A 320 -1.31 -26.83 4.71
CA LEU A 320 -2.24 -26.41 3.67
C LEU A 320 -1.76 -26.92 2.29
N LYS A 321 -2.72 -27.15 1.41
CA LYS A 321 -2.46 -27.32 -0.01
C LYS A 321 -2.86 -26.04 -0.73
N LEU A 322 -1.96 -25.43 -1.49
CA LEU A 322 -2.30 -24.34 -2.39
C LEU A 322 -3.05 -24.91 -3.61
N ASP A 323 -4.37 -24.72 -3.64
CA ASP A 323 -5.23 -25.29 -4.67
C ASP A 323 -5.25 -24.43 -5.95
N ARG A 324 -5.32 -23.11 -5.80
CA ARG A 324 -5.41 -22.18 -6.93
C ARG A 324 -4.64 -20.89 -6.68
N ALA A 325 -3.99 -20.39 -7.73
CA ALA A 325 -3.51 -19.02 -7.83
C ALA A 325 -4.39 -18.27 -8.86
N ILE A 326 -5.17 -17.31 -8.43
CA ILE A 326 -6.17 -16.62 -9.26
C ILE A 326 -5.68 -15.19 -9.49
N PRO A 327 -5.28 -14.82 -10.72
CA PRO A 327 -4.90 -13.45 -11.04
C PRO A 327 -6.09 -12.51 -10.95
N THR A 328 -5.83 -11.25 -10.57
CA THR A 328 -6.85 -10.20 -10.56
C THR A 328 -6.51 -9.09 -11.55
N ARG A 329 -7.42 -8.15 -11.77
CA ARG A 329 -7.14 -6.92 -12.52
C ARG A 329 -6.29 -5.89 -11.73
N SER A 330 -5.93 -6.23 -10.50
CA SER A 330 -4.99 -5.47 -9.67
C SER A 330 -3.64 -6.18 -9.62
N PRO A 331 -2.60 -5.59 -9.01
CA PRO A 331 -1.32 -6.28 -8.82
C PRO A 331 -1.37 -7.53 -7.91
N ASN A 332 -2.50 -7.79 -7.26
CA ASN A 332 -2.63 -8.93 -6.34
C ASN A 332 -3.10 -10.19 -7.06
N VAL A 333 -2.62 -11.32 -6.57
CA VAL A 333 -3.06 -12.67 -6.89
C VAL A 333 -3.76 -13.24 -5.65
N LEU A 334 -4.84 -13.98 -5.85
CA LEU A 334 -5.56 -14.68 -4.80
C LEU A 334 -5.04 -16.12 -4.73
N LEU A 335 -4.42 -16.46 -3.62
CA LEU A 335 -3.83 -17.77 -3.35
C LEU A 335 -4.77 -18.53 -2.41
N GLU A 336 -5.56 -19.43 -2.97
CA GLU A 336 -6.55 -20.21 -2.21
C GLU A 336 -5.94 -21.54 -1.79
N GLY A 337 -6.08 -21.87 -0.50
CA GLY A 337 -5.67 -23.17 0.03
C GLY A 337 -6.65 -23.74 1.02
N THR A 338 -6.65 -25.08 1.06
CA THR A 338 -7.43 -25.89 1.99
C THR A 338 -6.51 -26.77 2.82
N LEU A 339 -7.04 -27.40 3.86
CA LEU A 339 -6.30 -28.38 4.66
C LEU A 339 -5.77 -29.50 3.75
N ALA A 340 -4.50 -29.88 3.92
CA ALA A 340 -3.82 -30.91 3.12
C ALA A 340 -4.30 -32.32 3.45
#